data_afb927ea5010f20c61c0724dad09bc23
#
_entry.id   afb927ea5010f20c61c0724dad09bc23
#
_cell.length_a   1.000
_cell.length_b   1.000
_cell.length_c   1.000
_cell.angle_alpha   90.00
_cell.angle_beta   90.00
_cell.angle_gamma   90.00
#
_symmetry.space_group_name_H-M   'P 1'
#
loop_
_entity.id
_entity.type
_entity.pdbx_description
1 polymer ?
#
loop_
_entity_poly.entity_id
_entity_poly.type
_entity_poly.pdbx_seq_one_letter_code
_entity_poly.pdbx_strand_id
1 'polypeptide(L)'
;MIKEKDWYFDFLRGIAIVMVIAIHTYVAVDEINGIVLIRQAMNCAVPLFLAISGYFIGKKDLSSLEKYNAFLKKQLPRVYVPMLLWSIPFLLINFRHSGIHLGMLTAFLGGCSVFYFIILIIEFYLLTPIIQKVSLSKSLAVSSLITLVGIILFVYLMHIKCYNIPLYLNGTPFLLWLVFYVLGVKFGNGVSFIWWFLSLAFFFLFASLGETYFYSINGKVA
;
A
#
# COMPACT_ATOMS: atom_id res chain seq x y z
N MET A 1 3.32 -21.07 25.05
CA MET A 1 2.39 -21.28 23.95
C MET A 1 3.14 -20.98 22.65
N ILE A 2 3.44 -21.99 21.85
CA ILE A 2 4.00 -21.85 20.52
C ILE A 2 2.85 -21.27 19.67
N LYS A 3 3.03 -20.04 19.15
CA LYS A 3 2.06 -19.40 18.28
C LYS A 3 1.99 -20.22 17.01
N GLU A 4 0.87 -20.88 16.75
CA GLU A 4 0.68 -21.61 15.49
C GLU A 4 1.03 -20.68 14.34
N LYS A 5 1.94 -21.16 13.50
CA LYS A 5 2.41 -20.41 12.33
C LYS A 5 1.33 -20.51 11.26
N ASP A 6 0.80 -19.36 10.88
CA ASP A 6 -0.27 -19.30 9.88
C ASP A 6 0.35 -19.36 8.47
N TRP A 7 0.64 -20.58 8.02
CA TRP A 7 1.30 -20.88 6.74
C TRP A 7 0.59 -20.25 5.54
N TYR A 8 -0.71 -20.11 5.61
CA TYR A 8 -1.50 -19.52 4.52
C TYR A 8 -1.13 -18.04 4.32
N PHE A 9 -1.07 -17.26 5.39
CA PHE A 9 -0.70 -15.85 5.30
C PHE A 9 0.79 -15.63 5.02
N ASP A 10 1.66 -16.52 5.47
CA ASP A 10 3.08 -16.48 5.13
C ASP A 10 3.28 -16.77 3.63
N PHE A 11 2.53 -17.71 3.06
CA PHE A 11 2.51 -18.00 1.63
C PHE A 11 2.00 -16.81 0.82
N LEU A 12 0.87 -16.19 1.22
CA LEU A 12 0.34 -14.99 0.54
C LEU A 12 1.33 -13.82 0.58
N ARG A 13 2.04 -13.61 1.68
CA ARG A 13 3.11 -12.61 1.74
C ARG A 13 4.25 -12.93 0.79
N GLY A 14 4.64 -14.19 0.70
CA GLY A 14 5.65 -14.65 -0.25
C GLY A 14 5.27 -14.33 -1.68
N ILE A 15 4.04 -14.64 -2.09
CA ILE A 15 3.51 -14.28 -3.41
C ILE A 15 3.56 -12.77 -3.62
N ALA A 16 3.07 -11.99 -2.65
CA ALA A 16 3.05 -10.53 -2.76
C ALA A 16 4.46 -9.94 -2.90
N ILE A 17 5.48 -10.51 -2.23
CA ILE A 17 6.89 -10.10 -2.40
C ILE A 17 7.36 -10.38 -3.83
N VAL A 18 7.08 -11.57 -4.36
CA VAL A 18 7.45 -11.94 -5.74
C VAL A 18 6.80 -10.98 -6.74
N MET A 19 5.52 -10.63 -6.54
CA MET A 19 4.80 -9.66 -7.38
C MET A 19 5.44 -8.27 -7.32
N VAL A 20 5.82 -7.78 -6.13
CA VAL A 20 6.53 -6.50 -5.98
C VAL A 20 7.87 -6.51 -6.71
N ILE A 21 8.65 -7.58 -6.57
CA ILE A 21 9.92 -7.72 -7.30
C ILE A 21 9.66 -7.67 -8.82
N ALA A 22 8.68 -8.42 -9.30
CA ALA A 22 8.34 -8.48 -10.71
C ALA A 22 7.92 -7.10 -11.27
N ILE A 23 7.12 -6.31 -10.54
CA ILE A 23 6.76 -4.95 -10.96
C ILE A 23 7.97 -4.05 -11.13
N HIS A 24 8.95 -4.15 -10.22
CA HIS A 24 10.14 -3.29 -10.24
C HIS A 24 11.27 -3.77 -11.16
N THR A 25 11.25 -5.03 -11.58
CA THR A 25 12.25 -5.58 -12.51
C THR A 25 11.80 -5.52 -13.96
N TYR A 26 10.54 -5.23 -14.21
CA TYR A 26 9.98 -5.20 -15.55
C TYR A 26 10.38 -3.93 -16.29
N VAL A 27 10.93 -4.08 -17.50
CA VAL A 27 11.21 -2.97 -18.41
C VAL A 27 9.94 -2.62 -19.18
N ALA A 28 9.61 -1.33 -19.27
CA ALA A 28 8.45 -0.85 -20.02
C ALA A 28 8.52 -1.33 -21.49
N VAL A 29 7.41 -1.89 -21.98
CA VAL A 29 7.25 -2.27 -23.39
C VAL A 29 6.16 -1.36 -23.96
N ASP A 30 6.43 -0.82 -25.15
CA ASP A 30 5.59 0.20 -25.79
C ASP A 30 4.25 -0.36 -26.35
N GLU A 31 4.03 -1.67 -26.30
CA GLU A 31 2.83 -2.31 -26.82
C GLU A 31 2.01 -3.02 -25.74
N ILE A 32 0.68 -2.96 -25.87
CA ILE A 32 -0.21 -3.77 -25.04
C ILE A 32 -0.08 -5.23 -25.46
N ASN A 33 0.61 -5.98 -24.65
CA ASN A 33 0.74 -7.42 -24.81
C ASN A 33 0.31 -8.12 -23.49
N GLY A 34 0.30 -9.46 -23.50
CA GLY A 34 -0.04 -10.23 -22.30
C GLY A 34 0.82 -9.91 -21.07
N ILE A 35 2.02 -9.36 -21.27
CA ILE A 35 2.96 -8.98 -20.21
C ILE A 35 2.46 -7.74 -19.46
N VAL A 36 1.89 -6.76 -20.14
CA VAL A 36 1.29 -5.57 -19.53
C VAL A 36 0.10 -5.97 -18.65
N LEU A 37 -0.74 -6.91 -19.11
CA LEU A 37 -1.86 -7.44 -18.32
C LEU A 37 -1.38 -8.17 -17.06
N ILE A 38 -0.31 -8.96 -17.16
CA ILE A 38 0.31 -9.63 -16.01
C ILE A 38 0.85 -8.60 -15.02
N ARG A 39 1.56 -7.56 -15.49
CA ARG A 39 2.04 -6.46 -14.66
C ARG A 39 0.90 -5.77 -13.91
N GLN A 40 -0.20 -5.48 -14.59
CA GLN A 40 -1.38 -4.88 -13.96
C GLN A 40 -1.98 -5.79 -12.87
N ALA A 41 -2.07 -7.09 -13.12
CA ALA A 41 -2.50 -8.04 -12.09
C ALA A 41 -1.54 -8.05 -10.87
N MET A 42 -0.24 -7.85 -11.09
CA MET A 42 0.75 -7.79 -10.01
C MET A 42 0.62 -6.53 -9.14
N ASN A 43 -0.02 -5.46 -9.62
CA ASN A 43 -0.30 -4.25 -8.83
C ASN A 43 -1.19 -4.53 -7.60
N CYS A 44 -1.87 -5.68 -7.52
CA CYS A 44 -2.60 -6.10 -6.33
C CYS A 44 -1.68 -6.47 -5.13
N ALA A 45 -0.36 -6.51 -5.30
CA ALA A 45 0.59 -6.83 -4.24
C ALA A 45 0.48 -5.88 -3.03
N VAL A 46 0.42 -4.57 -3.27
CA VAL A 46 0.31 -3.57 -2.19
C VAL A 46 -1.02 -3.68 -1.43
N PRO A 47 -2.19 -3.72 -2.10
CA PRO A 47 -3.46 -4.04 -1.46
C PRO A 47 -3.43 -5.32 -0.62
N LEU A 48 -2.83 -6.38 -1.14
CA LEU A 48 -2.72 -7.65 -0.45
C LEU A 48 -1.89 -7.54 0.83
N PHE A 49 -0.73 -6.88 0.78
CA PHE A 49 0.09 -6.63 1.96
C PHE A 49 -0.66 -5.83 3.03
N LEU A 50 -1.38 -4.80 2.62
CA LEU A 50 -2.16 -3.96 3.53
C LEU A 50 -3.31 -4.75 4.18
N ALA A 51 -4.03 -5.55 3.40
CA ALA A 51 -5.09 -6.42 3.92
C ALA A 51 -4.54 -7.44 4.93
N ILE A 52 -3.42 -8.10 4.63
CA ILE A 52 -2.77 -9.04 5.54
C ILE A 52 -2.29 -8.32 6.82
N SER A 53 -1.68 -7.14 6.68
CA SER A 53 -1.25 -6.34 7.83
C SER A 53 -2.43 -5.94 8.70
N GLY A 54 -3.51 -5.47 8.10
CA GLY A 54 -4.78 -5.15 8.78
C GLY A 54 -5.34 -6.36 9.51
N TYR A 55 -5.36 -7.54 8.89
CA TYR A 55 -5.86 -8.77 9.50
C TYR A 55 -5.13 -9.12 10.81
N PHE A 56 -3.79 -9.11 10.80
CA PHE A 56 -3.04 -9.43 12.02
C PHE A 56 -3.17 -8.37 13.10
N ILE A 57 -3.43 -7.12 12.72
CA ILE A 57 -3.66 -6.04 13.67
C ILE A 57 -5.09 -6.07 14.19
N GLY A 58 -6.06 -6.41 13.35
CA GLY A 58 -7.45 -6.63 13.76
C GLY A 58 -7.60 -7.65 14.88
N LYS A 59 -6.75 -8.68 14.91
CA LYS A 59 -6.70 -9.67 15.99
C LYS A 59 -6.16 -9.16 17.33
N LYS A 60 -5.61 -7.93 17.37
CA LYS A 60 -5.04 -7.36 18.59
C LYS A 60 -6.05 -6.46 19.29
N ASP A 61 -6.15 -6.58 20.60
CA ASP A 61 -6.90 -5.65 21.42
C ASP A 61 -6.06 -4.37 21.63
N LEU A 62 -6.47 -3.31 20.94
CA LEU A 62 -5.88 -1.97 21.04
C LEU A 62 -6.87 -0.96 21.66
N SER A 63 -7.79 -1.44 22.49
CA SER A 63 -8.88 -0.64 23.07
C SER A 63 -8.39 0.41 24.06
N SER A 64 -7.31 0.13 24.80
CA SER A 64 -6.73 1.06 25.77
C SER A 64 -5.51 1.80 25.19
N LEU A 65 -5.32 3.05 25.63
CA LEU A 65 -4.16 3.86 25.23
C LEU A 65 -2.83 3.19 25.59
N GLU A 66 -2.78 2.50 26.72
CA GLU A 66 -1.59 1.79 27.18
C GLU A 66 -1.22 0.65 26.21
N LYS A 67 -2.18 -0.21 25.84
CA LYS A 67 -1.99 -1.31 24.89
C LYS A 67 -1.59 -0.78 23.51
N TYR A 68 -2.21 0.30 23.08
CA TYR A 68 -1.88 0.95 21.82
C TYR A 68 -0.47 1.53 21.81
N ASN A 69 -0.05 2.24 22.86
CA ASN A 69 1.30 2.78 22.98
C ASN A 69 2.36 1.66 23.03
N ALA A 70 2.08 0.58 23.76
CA ALA A 70 2.95 -0.59 23.79
C ALA A 70 3.07 -1.24 22.41
N PHE A 71 1.97 -1.30 21.66
CA PHE A 71 1.96 -1.75 20.28
C PHE A 71 2.84 -0.87 19.37
N LEU A 72 2.67 0.45 19.40
CA LEU A 72 3.46 1.37 18.59
C LEU A 72 4.95 1.30 18.93
N LYS A 73 5.31 1.35 20.22
CA LYS A 73 6.71 1.23 20.68
C LYS A 73 7.38 -0.04 20.16
N LYS A 74 6.63 -1.13 20.01
CA LYS A 74 7.15 -2.41 19.51
C LYS A 74 7.20 -2.47 17.98
N GLN A 75 6.18 -1.96 17.28
CA GLN A 75 6.03 -2.17 15.84
C GLN A 75 6.75 -1.10 15.01
N LEU A 76 6.73 0.16 15.45
CA LEU A 76 7.36 1.24 14.68
C LEU A 76 8.87 1.00 14.45
N PRO A 77 9.69 0.73 15.48
CA PRO A 77 11.11 0.46 15.24
C PRO A 77 11.33 -0.77 14.36
N ARG A 78 10.47 -1.80 14.51
CA ARG A 78 10.59 -3.05 13.77
C ARG A 78 10.42 -2.90 12.26
N VAL A 79 9.63 -1.93 11.81
CA VAL A 79 9.41 -1.68 10.37
C VAL A 79 10.25 -0.50 9.87
N TYR A 80 10.43 0.55 10.67
CA TYR A 80 11.09 1.77 10.25
C TYR A 80 12.63 1.65 10.25
N VAL A 81 13.22 1.01 11.27
CA VAL A 81 14.68 0.88 11.35
C VAL A 81 15.25 0.05 10.18
N PRO A 82 14.71 -1.13 9.82
CA PRO A 82 15.16 -1.84 8.62
C PRO A 82 15.02 -1.01 7.35
N MET A 83 13.92 -0.25 7.20
CA MET A 83 13.73 0.63 6.05
C MET A 83 14.86 1.67 5.95
N LEU A 84 15.19 2.35 7.05
CA LEU A 84 16.27 3.33 7.06
C LEU A 84 17.62 2.68 6.70
N LEU A 85 17.93 1.52 7.27
CA LEU A 85 19.16 0.79 6.96
C LEU A 85 19.26 0.42 5.47
N TRP A 86 18.18 -0.12 4.90
CA TRP A 86 18.15 -0.48 3.48
C TRP A 86 18.06 0.73 2.55
N SER A 87 17.68 1.91 3.04
CA SER A 87 17.71 3.16 2.28
C SER A 87 19.12 3.76 2.16
N ILE A 88 20.09 3.34 2.99
CA ILE A 88 21.47 3.86 2.97
C ILE A 88 22.15 3.67 1.59
N PRO A 89 22.10 2.51 0.92
CA PRO A 89 22.70 2.34 -0.40
C PRO A 89 22.14 3.35 -1.42
N PHE A 90 20.83 3.60 -1.41
CA PHE A 90 20.19 4.59 -2.29
C PHE A 90 20.65 6.02 -1.96
N LEU A 91 20.78 6.33 -0.66
CA LEU A 91 21.32 7.61 -0.21
C LEU A 91 22.74 7.83 -0.74
N LEU A 92 23.61 6.84 -0.64
CA LEU A 92 25.00 6.92 -1.09
C LEU A 92 25.12 7.09 -2.60
N ILE A 93 24.29 6.38 -3.39
CA ILE A 93 24.25 6.52 -4.84
C ILE A 93 23.80 7.92 -5.23
N ASN A 94 22.71 8.41 -4.65
CA ASN A 94 22.19 9.74 -4.95
C ASN A 94 23.15 10.85 -4.51
N PHE A 95 23.83 10.67 -3.38
CA PHE A 95 24.87 11.61 -2.91
C PHE A 95 26.00 11.79 -3.91
N ARG A 96 26.43 10.70 -4.55
CA ARG A 96 27.47 10.76 -5.60
C ARG A 96 27.05 11.57 -6.82
N HIS A 97 25.77 11.59 -7.16
CA HIS A 97 25.26 12.25 -8.37
C HIS A 97 24.80 13.70 -8.13
N SER A 98 24.25 14.02 -6.98
CA SER A 98 23.53 15.29 -6.76
C SER A 98 23.96 16.07 -5.50
N GLY A 99 24.87 15.52 -4.69
CA GLY A 99 25.25 16.08 -3.39
C GLY A 99 24.12 15.99 -2.36
N ILE A 100 24.37 16.52 -1.15
CA ILE A 100 23.36 16.54 -0.08
C ILE A 100 22.42 17.73 -0.29
N HIS A 101 21.13 17.46 -0.43
CA HIS A 101 20.07 18.47 -0.47
C HIS A 101 18.85 18.03 0.33
N LEU A 102 18.00 18.97 0.74
CA LEU A 102 16.83 18.70 1.58
C LEU A 102 15.90 17.62 0.99
N GLY A 103 15.68 17.63 -0.32
CA GLY A 103 14.86 16.62 -1.00
C GLY A 103 15.42 15.20 -0.90
N MET A 104 16.73 15.04 -0.87
CA MET A 104 17.38 13.74 -0.65
C MET A 104 17.19 13.25 0.79
N LEU A 105 17.27 14.13 1.77
CA LEU A 105 17.04 13.77 3.17
C LEU A 105 15.58 13.40 3.42
N THR A 106 14.63 14.16 2.87
CA THR A 106 13.19 13.83 2.96
C THR A 106 12.86 12.52 2.25
N ALA A 107 13.45 12.25 1.10
CA ALA A 107 13.29 10.97 0.40
C ALA A 107 13.85 9.81 1.24
N PHE A 108 15.03 9.99 1.85
CA PHE A 108 15.61 8.97 2.72
C PHE A 108 14.73 8.65 3.93
N LEU A 109 14.23 9.68 4.63
CA LEU A 109 13.33 9.50 5.78
C LEU A 109 11.96 8.96 5.37
N GLY A 110 11.50 9.29 4.17
CA GLY A 110 10.24 8.82 3.58
C GLY A 110 10.33 7.46 2.86
N GLY A 111 11.51 6.80 2.89
CA GLY A 111 11.66 5.45 2.34
C GLY A 111 12.09 5.38 0.88
N CYS A 112 12.80 6.38 0.35
CA CYS A 112 13.45 6.37 -0.98
C CYS A 112 12.63 5.64 -2.05
N SER A 113 11.54 6.18 -2.51
CA SER A 113 10.65 5.69 -3.56
C SER A 113 10.18 4.21 -3.47
N VAL A 114 11.09 3.28 -3.22
CA VAL A 114 10.81 1.82 -3.17
C VAL A 114 10.19 1.41 -1.83
N PHE A 115 10.54 2.13 -0.75
CA PHE A 115 10.11 1.80 0.62
C PHE A 115 8.93 2.66 1.12
N TYR A 116 8.30 3.46 0.26
CA TYR A 116 7.11 4.27 0.61
C TYR A 116 6.04 3.46 1.33
N PHE A 117 5.93 2.19 1.00
CA PHE A 117 5.02 1.24 1.59
C PHE A 117 5.17 1.11 3.13
N ILE A 118 6.39 1.29 3.66
CA ILE A 118 6.63 1.24 5.11
C ILE A 118 6.01 2.47 5.80
N ILE A 119 6.13 3.64 5.18
CA ILE A 119 5.48 4.86 5.68
C ILE A 119 3.97 4.69 5.68
N LEU A 120 3.41 4.15 4.60
CA LEU A 120 1.98 3.84 4.49
C LEU A 120 1.51 2.88 5.60
N ILE A 121 2.29 1.84 5.94
CA ILE A 121 1.97 0.96 7.07
C ILE A 121 1.98 1.74 8.40
N ILE A 122 2.91 2.66 8.59
CA ILE A 122 2.97 3.49 9.80
C ILE A 122 1.73 4.38 9.90
N GLU A 123 1.30 5.02 8.82
CA GLU A 123 0.05 5.80 8.78
C GLU A 123 -1.14 4.94 9.20
N PHE A 124 -1.24 3.72 8.69
CA PHE A 124 -2.31 2.78 9.09
C PHE A 124 -2.23 2.32 10.55
N TYR A 125 -1.02 2.14 11.09
CA TYR A 125 -0.88 1.85 12.51
C TYR A 125 -1.44 2.97 13.38
N LEU A 126 -1.24 4.23 12.96
CA LEU A 126 -1.79 5.40 13.66
C LEU A 126 -3.32 5.48 13.56
N LEU A 127 -3.90 5.08 12.44
CA LEU A 127 -5.35 5.09 12.21
C LEU A 127 -6.09 3.90 12.85
N THR A 128 -5.39 2.83 13.21
CA THR A 128 -5.99 1.57 13.68
C THR A 128 -6.97 1.75 14.85
N PRO A 129 -6.71 2.53 15.92
CA PRO A 129 -7.64 2.66 17.04
C PRO A 129 -9.00 3.25 16.62
N ILE A 130 -9.00 4.14 15.64
CA ILE A 130 -10.21 4.74 15.08
C ILE A 130 -10.97 3.68 14.27
N ILE A 131 -10.27 2.94 13.41
CA ILE A 131 -10.85 1.90 12.55
C ILE A 131 -11.50 0.80 13.40
N GLN A 132 -10.85 0.37 14.49
CA GLN A 132 -11.41 -0.69 15.37
C GLN A 132 -12.69 -0.27 16.08
N LYS A 133 -12.82 1.00 16.48
CA LYS A 133 -13.99 1.53 17.21
C LYS A 133 -15.21 1.74 16.32
N VAL A 134 -15.03 1.98 15.03
CA VAL A 134 -16.15 2.25 14.10
C VAL A 134 -16.83 0.94 13.73
N SER A 135 -18.17 0.94 13.66
CA SER A 135 -18.94 -0.22 13.22
C SER A 135 -18.56 -0.62 11.80
N LEU A 136 -18.77 -1.90 11.47
CA LEU A 136 -18.38 -2.49 10.21
C LEU A 136 -18.90 -1.72 9.00
N SER A 137 -20.22 -1.58 8.90
CA SER A 137 -20.86 -0.95 7.73
C SER A 137 -20.39 0.48 7.53
N LYS A 138 -20.28 1.26 8.62
CA LYS A 138 -19.77 2.63 8.57
C LYS A 138 -18.31 2.67 8.17
N SER A 139 -17.45 1.80 8.70
CA SER A 139 -16.03 1.79 8.37
C SER A 139 -15.81 1.42 6.91
N LEU A 140 -16.55 0.46 6.36
CA LEU A 140 -16.46 0.09 4.96
C LEU A 140 -16.99 1.18 4.03
N ALA A 141 -18.18 1.74 4.33
CA ALA A 141 -18.74 2.81 3.51
C ALA A 141 -17.82 4.04 3.46
N VAL A 142 -17.34 4.49 4.63
CA VAL A 142 -16.45 5.66 4.72
C VAL A 142 -15.09 5.37 4.05
N SER A 143 -14.48 4.21 4.30
CA SER A 143 -13.19 3.89 3.68
C SER A 143 -13.30 3.73 2.17
N SER A 144 -14.38 3.12 1.67
CA SER A 144 -14.62 3.00 0.21
C SER A 144 -14.81 4.37 -0.44
N LEU A 145 -15.60 5.25 0.21
CA LEU A 145 -15.80 6.62 -0.28
C LEU A 145 -14.48 7.41 -0.31
N ILE A 146 -13.71 7.36 0.79
CA ILE A 146 -12.42 8.04 0.89
C ILE A 146 -11.45 7.52 -0.18
N THR A 147 -11.37 6.20 -0.35
CA THR A 147 -10.48 5.61 -1.36
C THR A 147 -10.91 5.99 -2.77
N LEU A 148 -12.20 5.98 -3.08
CA LEU A 148 -12.72 6.38 -4.38
C LEU A 148 -12.41 7.85 -4.68
N VAL A 149 -12.69 8.75 -3.73
CA VAL A 149 -12.40 10.19 -3.86
C VAL A 149 -10.89 10.42 -3.99
N GLY A 150 -10.08 9.70 -3.22
CA GLY A 150 -8.62 9.75 -3.29
C GLY A 150 -8.10 9.37 -4.68
N ILE A 151 -8.59 8.28 -5.24
CA ILE A 151 -8.22 7.82 -6.59
C ILE A 151 -8.63 8.85 -7.65
N ILE A 152 -9.87 9.33 -7.60
CA ILE A 152 -10.37 10.34 -8.55
C ILE A 152 -9.52 11.63 -8.48
N LEU A 153 -9.23 12.12 -7.27
CA LEU A 153 -8.40 13.30 -7.06
C LEU A 153 -6.97 13.07 -7.58
N PHE A 154 -6.40 11.92 -7.33
CA PHE A 154 -5.06 11.57 -7.77
C PHE A 154 -4.96 11.50 -9.29
N VAL A 155 -5.90 10.83 -9.96
CA VAL A 155 -6.00 10.76 -11.41
C VAL A 155 -6.21 12.16 -12.01
N TYR A 156 -7.07 12.97 -11.41
CA TYR A 156 -7.31 14.35 -11.85
C TYR A 156 -6.02 15.20 -11.78
N LEU A 157 -5.31 15.15 -10.66
CA LEU A 157 -4.09 15.93 -10.49
C LEU A 157 -2.97 15.49 -11.44
N MET A 158 -2.75 14.19 -11.60
CA MET A 158 -1.68 13.67 -12.43
C MET A 158 -1.95 13.80 -13.93
N HIS A 159 -3.17 13.47 -14.36
CA HIS A 159 -3.45 13.32 -15.79
C HIS A 159 -4.14 14.55 -16.42
N ILE A 160 -4.97 15.27 -15.65
CA ILE A 160 -5.68 16.45 -16.18
C ILE A 160 -4.90 17.73 -15.89
N LYS A 161 -4.37 17.86 -14.67
CA LYS A 161 -3.58 19.04 -14.28
C LYS A 161 -2.10 18.90 -14.58
N CYS A 162 -1.62 17.71 -14.95
CA CYS A 162 -0.22 17.41 -15.23
C CYS A 162 0.74 17.84 -14.11
N TYR A 163 0.29 17.78 -12.84
CA TYR A 163 1.16 18.04 -11.71
C TYR A 163 2.19 16.93 -11.56
N ASN A 164 3.46 17.30 -11.54
CA ASN A 164 4.54 16.38 -11.14
C ASN A 164 4.46 16.12 -9.63
N ILE A 165 3.71 15.11 -9.25
CA ILE A 165 3.66 14.68 -7.85
C ILE A 165 5.01 14.04 -7.51
N PRO A 166 5.72 14.52 -6.48
CA PRO A 166 6.97 13.91 -6.07
C PRO A 166 6.80 12.42 -5.78
N LEU A 167 7.78 11.61 -6.16
CA LEU A 167 7.71 10.15 -6.10
C LEU A 167 7.37 9.61 -4.69
N TYR A 168 7.82 10.31 -3.64
CA TYR A 168 7.50 9.95 -2.26
C TYR A 168 6.05 10.24 -1.85
N LEU A 169 5.32 11.10 -2.59
CA LEU A 169 3.89 11.33 -2.40
C LEU A 169 3.02 10.46 -3.32
N ASN A 170 3.62 9.83 -4.32
CA ASN A 170 2.89 9.09 -5.36
C ASN A 170 2.23 7.79 -4.83
N GLY A 171 2.70 7.24 -3.73
CA GLY A 171 2.16 6.01 -3.15
C GLY A 171 1.76 6.12 -1.68
N THR A 172 2.09 7.22 -1.01
CA THR A 172 1.95 7.40 0.44
C THR A 172 0.60 7.91 0.94
N PRO A 173 -0.31 8.54 0.18
CA PRO A 173 -1.56 8.91 0.80
C PRO A 173 -2.35 7.65 1.20
N PHE A 174 -2.53 7.42 2.51
CA PHE A 174 -3.36 6.34 3.03
C PHE A 174 -4.76 6.32 2.39
N LEU A 175 -5.20 7.45 1.88
CA LEU A 175 -6.49 7.64 1.20
C LEU A 175 -6.70 6.65 0.05
N LEU A 176 -5.65 6.36 -0.74
CA LEU A 176 -5.73 5.47 -1.90
C LEU A 176 -5.91 3.99 -1.52
N TRP A 177 -5.51 3.64 -0.28
CA TRP A 177 -5.36 2.26 0.15
C TRP A 177 -6.23 1.88 1.35
N LEU A 178 -6.96 2.88 1.92
CA LEU A 178 -7.65 2.75 3.20
C LEU A 178 -8.62 1.57 3.23
N VAL A 179 -9.37 1.35 2.17
CA VAL A 179 -10.37 0.28 2.11
C VAL A 179 -9.75 -1.10 2.30
N PHE A 180 -8.58 -1.37 1.72
CA PHE A 180 -7.92 -2.67 1.83
C PHE A 180 -7.46 -2.97 3.25
N TYR A 181 -6.89 -1.95 3.90
CA TYR A 181 -6.47 -2.08 5.29
C TYR A 181 -7.66 -2.28 6.23
N VAL A 182 -8.72 -1.50 6.05
CA VAL A 182 -9.97 -1.62 6.83
C VAL A 182 -10.59 -3.00 6.67
N LEU A 183 -10.65 -3.53 5.44
CA LEU A 183 -11.12 -4.89 5.19
C LEU A 183 -10.29 -5.92 5.97
N GLY A 184 -8.96 -5.80 5.92
CA GLY A 184 -8.07 -6.66 6.70
C GLY A 184 -8.36 -6.60 8.19
N VAL A 185 -8.45 -5.40 8.78
CA VAL A 185 -8.73 -5.21 10.22
C VAL A 185 -10.07 -5.84 10.59
N LYS A 186 -11.13 -5.64 9.81
CA LYS A 186 -12.46 -6.19 10.09
C LYS A 186 -12.51 -7.71 9.93
N PHE A 187 -11.82 -8.25 8.94
CA PHE A 187 -11.66 -9.69 8.77
C PHE A 187 -10.89 -10.31 9.96
N GLY A 188 -9.85 -9.65 10.45
CA GLY A 188 -9.12 -10.04 11.67
C GLY A 188 -10.00 -10.05 12.92
N ASN A 189 -11.00 -9.20 12.99
CA ASN A 189 -12.01 -9.17 14.06
C ASN A 189 -13.10 -10.27 13.93
N GLY A 190 -12.94 -11.22 13.04
CA GLY A 190 -13.84 -12.36 12.88
C GLY A 190 -15.03 -12.13 11.97
N VAL A 191 -15.06 -11.05 11.20
CA VAL A 191 -16.11 -10.80 10.23
C VAL A 191 -15.76 -11.39 8.88
N SER A 192 -16.62 -12.22 8.35
CA SER A 192 -16.43 -12.90 7.04
C SER A 192 -17.02 -12.02 5.92
N PHE A 193 -16.16 -11.63 4.95
CA PHE A 193 -16.52 -10.74 3.83
C PHE A 193 -16.07 -11.25 2.48
N ILE A 194 -16.07 -12.52 2.28
CA ILE A 194 -15.48 -13.08 1.06
C ILE A 194 -16.09 -12.45 -0.21
N TRP A 195 -17.38 -12.18 -0.20
CA TRP A 195 -18.08 -11.58 -1.34
C TRP A 195 -17.72 -10.10 -1.56
N TRP A 196 -17.54 -9.32 -0.49
CA TRP A 196 -17.09 -7.93 -0.58
C TRP A 196 -15.64 -7.85 -1.04
N PHE A 197 -14.79 -8.75 -0.58
CA PHE A 197 -13.39 -8.81 -1.00
C PHE A 197 -13.29 -9.18 -2.48
N LEU A 198 -14.05 -10.15 -2.94
CA LEU A 198 -14.11 -10.53 -4.36
C LEU A 198 -14.66 -9.40 -5.23
N SER A 199 -15.72 -8.71 -4.79
CA SER A 199 -16.27 -7.57 -5.52
C SER A 199 -15.28 -6.42 -5.66
N LEU A 200 -14.56 -6.08 -4.59
CA LEU A 200 -13.52 -5.06 -4.61
C LEU A 200 -12.33 -5.47 -5.47
N ALA A 201 -11.86 -6.71 -5.36
CA ALA A 201 -10.79 -7.22 -6.20
C ALA A 201 -11.17 -7.15 -7.69
N PHE A 202 -12.41 -7.52 -8.03
CA PHE A 202 -12.96 -7.41 -9.38
C PHE A 202 -13.02 -5.95 -9.85
N PHE A 203 -13.57 -5.05 -9.02
CA PHE A 203 -13.66 -3.63 -9.35
C PHE A 203 -12.28 -3.01 -9.63
N PHE A 204 -11.28 -3.28 -8.79
CA PHE A 204 -9.94 -2.77 -9.00
C PHE A 204 -9.23 -3.39 -10.20
N LEU A 205 -9.47 -4.66 -10.50
CA LEU A 205 -8.96 -5.30 -11.70
C LEU A 205 -9.53 -4.60 -12.95
N PHE A 206 -10.84 -4.36 -13.00
CA PHE A 206 -11.48 -3.66 -14.11
C PHE A 206 -11.03 -2.19 -14.22
N ALA A 207 -10.89 -1.48 -13.10
CA ALA A 207 -10.38 -0.11 -13.10
C ALA A 207 -8.95 -0.05 -13.63
N SER A 208 -8.09 -0.96 -13.22
CA SER A 208 -6.70 -1.07 -13.68
C SER A 208 -6.60 -1.43 -15.16
N LEU A 209 -7.43 -2.35 -15.64
CA LEU A 209 -7.51 -2.68 -17.08
C LEU A 209 -8.04 -1.51 -17.90
N GLY A 210 -9.05 -0.80 -17.39
CA GLY A 210 -9.59 0.41 -18.03
C GLY A 210 -8.55 1.53 -18.12
N GLU A 211 -7.76 1.74 -17.09
CA GLU A 211 -6.64 2.68 -17.08
C GLU A 211 -5.61 2.32 -18.14
N THR A 212 -5.17 1.06 -18.19
CA THR A 212 -4.23 0.58 -19.21
C THR A 212 -4.76 0.79 -20.63
N TYR A 213 -6.03 0.49 -20.86
CA TYR A 213 -6.67 0.71 -22.15
C TYR A 213 -6.73 2.19 -22.54
N PHE A 214 -7.05 3.07 -21.58
CA PHE A 214 -7.08 4.52 -21.79
C PHE A 214 -5.69 5.07 -22.18
N TYR A 215 -4.63 4.60 -21.49
CA TYR A 215 -3.26 5.00 -21.83
C TYR A 215 -2.81 4.51 -23.19
N SER A 216 -3.20 3.31 -23.59
CA SER A 216 -2.83 2.77 -24.90
C SER A 216 -3.41 3.58 -26.04
N ILE A 217 -4.66 4.05 -25.92
CA ILE A 217 -5.32 4.88 -26.93
C ILE A 217 -4.69 6.26 -27.01
N ASN A 218 -4.24 6.83 -25.90
CA ASN A 218 -3.67 8.17 -25.84
C ASN A 218 -2.15 8.23 -26.03
N GLY A 219 -1.50 7.11 -26.38
CA GLY A 219 -0.07 7.03 -26.69
C GLY A 219 0.84 7.28 -25.47
N LYS A 220 0.32 7.19 -24.27
CA LYS A 220 1.08 7.26 -23.01
C LYS A 220 0.98 5.94 -22.31
N VAL A 221 1.92 5.04 -22.58
CA VAL A 221 2.09 3.83 -21.76
C VAL A 221 2.82 4.24 -20.48
N ALA A 222 2.19 4.05 -19.35
CA ALA A 222 2.75 4.37 -18.03
C ALA A 222 3.80 3.35 -17.59
#